data_fe69a1626862b282609ec560b9e9003d
#
_entry.id   fe69a1626862b282609ec560b9e9003d
#
_cell.length_a   1.000
_cell.length_b   1.000
_cell.length_c   1.000
_cell.angle_alpha   90.00
_cell.angle_beta   90.00
_cell.angle_gamma   90.00
#
_symmetry.space_group_name_H-M   'P 1'
#
loop_
_entity.id
_entity.type
_entity.pdbx_description
1 polymer ?
#
loop_
_entity_poly.entity_id
_entity_poly.type
_entity_poly.pdbx_seq_one_letter_code
_entity_poly.pdbx_strand_id
1 'polypeptide(L)'
;AYSDGALYLLQSRPITRFAPRWTRDESAERFPNPVTPLTWQLCEAGFHESLNYSFNLMGLPPFHDKWFALKDGYVYGNQNAVDIYAGRLPFAPLRDAASLTAFIEAGGLWRYTWISELPTRWLNELDHYLLEIGRYNALDYRDKTLADCWRILQDINTLGTRYFLPNIAISLTQTLLYRVLRH
;
A
#
# COMPACT_ATOMS: atom_id res chain seq x y z
N ALA A 1 36.97 -10.42 7.58
CA ALA A 1 38.12 -11.32 7.59
C ALA A 1 38.19 -12.02 8.95
N TYR A 2 38.80 -13.20 8.98
CA TYR A 2 39.07 -13.96 10.20
C TYR A 2 40.57 -14.16 10.29
N SER A 3 41.17 -13.77 11.41
CA SER A 3 42.59 -13.97 11.71
C SER A 3 42.80 -14.09 13.21
N ASP A 4 43.74 -14.99 13.62
CA ASP A 4 44.16 -15.17 15.01
C ASP A 4 43.00 -15.42 15.97
N GLY A 5 41.96 -16.14 15.56
CA GLY A 5 40.79 -16.44 16.37
C GLY A 5 39.78 -15.30 16.50
N ALA A 6 40.00 -14.18 15.80
CA ALA A 6 39.13 -13.01 15.83
C ALA A 6 38.49 -12.70 14.47
N LEU A 7 37.24 -12.22 14.50
CA LEU A 7 36.51 -11.77 13.29
C LEU A 7 36.69 -10.26 13.12
N TYR A 8 37.24 -9.85 11.99
CA TYR A 8 37.45 -8.46 11.65
C TYR A 8 36.46 -7.99 10.59
N LEU A 9 35.70 -6.92 10.88
CA LEU A 9 34.86 -6.22 9.91
C LEU A 9 35.76 -5.25 9.13
N LEU A 10 36.11 -5.61 7.88
CA LEU A 10 36.98 -4.78 7.04
C LEU A 10 36.26 -3.66 6.33
N GLN A 11 34.98 -3.84 6.03
CA GLN A 11 34.17 -2.84 5.36
C GLN A 11 32.69 -3.05 5.66
N SER A 12 31.99 -1.95 5.89
CA SER A 12 30.51 -1.91 5.92
C SER A 12 30.03 -0.92 4.87
N ARG A 13 29.10 -1.35 4.03
CA ARG A 13 28.42 -0.48 3.05
C ARG A 13 26.92 -0.62 3.21
N PRO A 14 26.14 0.48 3.07
CA PRO A 14 24.71 0.38 2.98
C PRO A 14 24.31 -0.54 1.82
N ILE A 15 23.35 -1.40 2.03
CA ILE A 15 22.74 -2.16 0.94
C ILE A 15 21.82 -1.20 0.21
N THR A 16 22.20 -0.78 -1.00
CA THR A 16 21.45 0.19 -1.79
C THR A 16 20.40 -0.46 -2.68
N ARG A 17 20.51 -1.79 -2.91
CA ARG A 17 19.56 -2.52 -3.73
C ARG A 17 19.44 -3.95 -3.23
N PHE A 18 18.20 -4.36 -2.95
CA PHE A 18 17.85 -5.76 -2.67
C PHE A 18 17.21 -6.38 -3.91
N ALA A 19 17.62 -7.59 -4.27
CA ALA A 19 16.84 -8.35 -5.22
C ALA A 19 15.45 -8.61 -4.62
N PRO A 20 14.36 -8.40 -5.36
CA PRO A 20 13.02 -8.62 -4.84
C PRO A 20 12.84 -10.10 -4.48
N ARG A 21 12.30 -10.35 -3.29
CA ARG A 21 11.83 -11.67 -2.87
C ARG A 21 10.33 -11.72 -3.11
N TRP A 22 9.94 -12.36 -4.17
CA TRP A 22 8.55 -12.49 -4.55
C TRP A 22 7.88 -13.62 -3.79
N THR A 23 6.85 -13.31 -3.02
CA THR A 23 6.07 -14.29 -2.26
C THR A 23 4.58 -14.11 -2.54
N ARG A 24 3.80 -15.15 -2.21
CA ARG A 24 2.35 -15.08 -2.29
C ARG A 24 1.68 -14.81 -0.94
N ASP A 25 2.45 -14.66 0.14
CA ASP A 25 1.95 -14.62 1.50
C ASP A 25 0.85 -13.55 1.71
N GLU A 26 1.08 -12.33 1.23
CA GLU A 26 0.09 -11.26 1.34
C GLU A 26 -0.80 -11.11 0.09
N SER A 27 -0.28 -11.48 -1.08
CA SER A 27 -1.00 -11.34 -2.33
C SER A 27 -2.04 -12.43 -2.55
N ALA A 28 -1.85 -13.63 -1.98
CA ALA A 28 -2.78 -14.74 -2.11
C ALA A 28 -4.12 -14.48 -1.44
N GLU A 29 -4.15 -13.70 -0.37
CA GLU A 29 -5.40 -13.30 0.28
C GLU A 29 -6.28 -12.46 -0.64
N ARG A 30 -5.68 -11.54 -1.38
CA ARG A 30 -6.41 -10.63 -2.30
C ARG A 30 -6.64 -11.22 -3.68
N PHE A 31 -5.69 -12.01 -4.16
CA PHE A 31 -5.70 -12.68 -5.46
C PHE A 31 -5.45 -14.18 -5.31
N PRO A 32 -6.40 -14.94 -4.75
CA PRO A 32 -6.22 -16.39 -4.55
C PRO A 32 -6.12 -17.16 -5.87
N ASN A 33 -6.82 -16.70 -6.89
CA ASN A 33 -6.89 -17.30 -8.21
C ASN A 33 -5.99 -16.57 -9.23
N PRO A 34 -5.65 -17.23 -10.35
CA PRO A 34 -4.97 -16.57 -11.46
C PRO A 34 -5.78 -15.40 -11.99
N VAL A 35 -5.10 -14.29 -12.31
CA VAL A 35 -5.68 -13.13 -12.96
C VAL A 35 -5.24 -13.06 -14.42
N THR A 36 -6.09 -12.52 -15.29
CA THR A 36 -5.72 -12.32 -16.68
C THR A 36 -4.71 -11.19 -16.82
N PRO A 37 -3.86 -11.18 -17.86
CA PRO A 37 -2.96 -10.06 -18.14
C PRO A 37 -3.69 -8.72 -18.24
N LEU A 38 -4.91 -8.72 -18.81
CA LEU A 38 -5.75 -7.53 -18.90
C LEU A 38 -6.16 -7.00 -17.53
N THR A 39 -6.64 -7.89 -16.65
CA THR A 39 -7.00 -7.53 -15.26
C THR A 39 -5.79 -6.95 -14.54
N TRP A 40 -4.62 -7.60 -14.69
CA TRP A 40 -3.41 -7.14 -14.03
C TRP A 40 -2.97 -5.77 -14.54
N GLN A 41 -2.98 -5.54 -15.85
CA GLN A 41 -2.64 -4.25 -16.45
C GLN A 41 -3.51 -3.10 -15.92
N LEU A 42 -4.77 -3.37 -15.60
CA LEU A 42 -5.66 -2.37 -15.00
C LEU A 42 -5.36 -2.14 -13.52
N CYS A 43 -5.08 -3.19 -12.76
CA CYS A 43 -4.97 -3.11 -11.30
C CYS A 43 -3.58 -2.72 -10.79
N GLU A 44 -2.49 -3.08 -11.51
CA GLU A 44 -1.10 -2.91 -11.02
C GLU A 44 -0.80 -1.47 -10.61
N ALA A 45 -1.13 -0.51 -11.47
CA ALA A 45 -0.87 0.91 -11.22
C ALA A 45 -1.62 1.42 -9.99
N GLY A 46 -2.89 1.05 -9.84
CA GLY A 46 -3.73 1.46 -8.71
C GLY A 46 -3.23 0.91 -7.38
N PHE A 47 -2.78 -0.34 -7.34
CA PHE A 47 -2.19 -0.91 -6.13
C PHE A 47 -0.86 -0.26 -5.77
N HIS A 48 -0.02 0.01 -6.76
CA HIS A 48 1.25 0.69 -6.55
C HIS A 48 1.04 2.11 -5.99
N GLU A 49 0.11 2.85 -6.58
CA GLU A 49 -0.25 4.20 -6.15
C GLU A 49 -0.84 4.21 -4.73
N SER A 50 -1.75 3.29 -4.42
CA SER A 50 -2.37 3.19 -3.10
C SER A 50 -1.38 2.89 -1.98
N LEU A 51 -0.41 1.99 -2.22
CA LEU A 51 0.66 1.71 -1.27
C LEU A 51 1.56 2.92 -1.05
N ASN A 52 2.02 3.55 -2.13
CA ASN A 52 2.87 4.73 -2.04
C ASN A 52 2.15 5.91 -1.37
N TYR A 53 0.89 6.12 -1.67
CA TYR A 53 0.05 7.11 -1.00
C TYR A 53 0.00 6.87 0.51
N SER A 54 -0.28 5.63 0.92
CA SER A 54 -0.39 5.25 2.33
C SER A 54 0.91 5.43 3.09
N PHE A 55 2.03 5.02 2.51
CA PHE A 55 3.35 5.21 3.13
C PHE A 55 3.77 6.67 3.16
N ASN A 56 3.42 7.46 2.13
CA ASN A 56 3.69 8.89 2.12
C ASN A 56 2.95 9.63 3.24
N LEU A 57 1.68 9.28 3.52
CA LEU A 57 0.94 9.80 4.68
C LEU A 57 1.67 9.54 6.01
N MET A 58 2.42 8.46 6.09
CA MET A 58 3.21 8.08 7.27
C MET A 58 4.62 8.69 7.28
N GLY A 59 4.92 9.58 6.33
CA GLY A 59 6.22 10.25 6.22
C GLY A 59 7.32 9.38 5.60
N LEU A 60 6.98 8.27 4.95
CA LEU A 60 7.93 7.43 4.24
C LEU A 60 8.02 7.84 2.77
N PRO A 61 9.20 7.74 2.15
CA PRO A 61 9.36 8.05 0.73
C PRO A 61 8.62 7.04 -0.14
N PRO A 62 8.21 7.42 -1.37
CA PRO A 62 7.60 6.49 -2.30
C PRO A 62 8.58 5.39 -2.69
N PHE A 63 8.06 4.20 -2.91
CA PHE A 63 8.82 3.08 -3.44
C PHE A 63 8.79 3.11 -4.96
N HIS A 64 9.95 3.22 -5.58
CA HIS A 64 10.08 3.41 -7.03
C HIS A 64 10.15 2.10 -7.83
N ASP A 65 10.41 0.98 -7.14
CA ASP A 65 10.37 -0.35 -7.76
C ASP A 65 8.97 -0.96 -7.68
N LYS A 66 8.81 -2.20 -8.14
CA LYS A 66 7.51 -2.89 -8.14
C LYS A 66 7.16 -3.45 -6.77
N TRP A 67 5.98 -3.10 -6.28
CA TRP A 67 5.37 -3.74 -5.11
C TRP A 67 4.89 -5.15 -5.42
N PHE A 68 4.41 -5.36 -6.65
CA PHE A 68 3.84 -6.63 -7.09
C PHE A 68 4.41 -7.06 -8.44
N ALA A 69 4.36 -8.34 -8.72
CA ALA A 69 4.66 -8.93 -10.02
C ALA A 69 3.63 -10.00 -10.38
N LEU A 70 3.38 -10.15 -11.67
CA LEU A 70 2.58 -11.25 -12.21
C LEU A 70 3.50 -12.31 -12.78
N LYS A 71 3.31 -13.57 -12.35
CA LYS A 71 4.00 -14.73 -12.90
C LYS A 71 3.02 -15.89 -13.04
N ASP A 72 2.94 -16.45 -14.23
CA ASP A 72 2.03 -17.58 -14.55
C ASP A 72 0.57 -17.32 -14.14
N GLY A 73 0.12 -16.07 -14.29
CA GLY A 73 -1.22 -15.60 -13.89
C GLY A 73 -1.37 -15.30 -12.41
N TYR A 74 -0.42 -15.61 -11.56
CA TYR A 74 -0.49 -15.34 -10.13
C TYR A 74 0.24 -14.06 -9.74
N VAL A 75 -0.37 -13.32 -8.83
CA VAL A 75 0.20 -12.08 -8.28
C VAL A 75 1.12 -12.41 -7.11
N TYR A 76 2.32 -11.86 -7.13
CA TYR A 76 3.33 -11.98 -6.08
C TYR A 76 3.64 -10.61 -5.48
N GLY A 77 3.77 -10.53 -4.16
CA GLY A 77 4.22 -9.34 -3.44
C GLY A 77 5.75 -9.31 -3.27
N ASN A 78 6.33 -8.12 -3.29
CA ASN A 78 7.74 -7.89 -2.98
C ASN A 78 7.96 -7.85 -1.48
N GLN A 79 8.24 -9.00 -0.87
CA GLN A 79 8.40 -9.11 0.57
C GLN A 79 9.53 -8.24 1.12
N ASN A 80 10.62 -8.07 0.39
CA ASN A 80 11.71 -7.20 0.85
C ASN A 80 11.27 -5.74 0.98
N ALA A 81 10.42 -5.26 0.06
CA ALA A 81 9.87 -3.92 0.16
C ALA A 81 8.94 -3.79 1.38
N VAL A 82 8.06 -4.76 1.58
CA VAL A 82 7.17 -4.80 2.75
C VAL A 82 7.97 -4.79 4.05
N ASP A 83 8.99 -5.65 4.19
CA ASP A 83 9.81 -5.74 5.39
C ASP A 83 10.55 -4.42 5.69
N ILE A 84 11.11 -3.77 4.67
CA ILE A 84 11.81 -2.49 4.81
C ILE A 84 10.85 -1.39 5.27
N TYR A 85 9.69 -1.29 4.63
CA TYR A 85 8.72 -0.24 4.95
C TYR A 85 8.02 -0.49 6.28
N ALA A 86 7.63 -1.73 6.57
CA ALA A 86 7.05 -2.10 7.87
C ALA A 86 8.00 -1.78 9.03
N GLY A 87 9.29 -2.05 8.88
CA GLY A 87 10.31 -1.72 9.88
C GLY A 87 10.55 -0.22 10.09
N ARG A 88 10.14 0.61 9.10
CA ARG A 88 10.27 2.08 9.16
C ARG A 88 8.99 2.80 9.59
N LEU A 89 7.88 2.08 9.74
CA LEU A 89 6.65 2.69 10.20
C LEU A 89 6.86 3.31 11.59
N PRO A 90 6.42 4.57 11.81
CA PRO A 90 6.70 5.31 13.05
C PRO A 90 6.19 4.62 14.32
N PHE A 91 5.16 3.79 14.19
CA PHE A 91 4.59 3.02 15.30
C PHE A 91 5.16 1.58 15.44
N ALA A 92 6.05 1.16 14.54
CA ALA A 92 6.69 -0.15 14.65
C ALA A 92 7.43 -0.37 15.98
N PRO A 93 8.09 0.66 16.58
CA PRO A 93 8.73 0.54 17.89
C PRO A 93 7.76 0.49 19.08
N LEU A 94 6.48 0.82 18.93
CA LEU A 94 5.51 0.87 20.03
C LEU A 94 5.15 -0.55 20.49
N ARG A 95 5.97 -1.13 21.35
CA ARG A 95 5.85 -2.52 21.81
C ARG A 95 5.28 -2.66 23.22
N ASP A 96 5.38 -1.60 24.01
CA ASP A 96 5.00 -1.57 25.42
C ASP A 96 4.51 -0.18 25.84
N ALA A 97 3.97 -0.07 27.06
CA ALA A 97 3.45 1.18 27.60
C ALA A 97 4.51 2.28 27.69
N ALA A 98 5.74 1.94 28.00
CA ALA A 98 6.84 2.91 28.15
C ALA A 98 7.18 3.56 26.79
N SER A 99 7.31 2.76 25.75
CA SER A 99 7.57 3.26 24.39
C SER A 99 6.38 4.09 23.85
N LEU A 100 5.14 3.73 24.20
CA LEU A 100 3.96 4.51 23.86
C LEU A 100 3.95 5.87 24.59
N THR A 101 4.23 5.89 25.89
CA THR A 101 4.31 7.12 26.67
C THR A 101 5.38 8.05 26.10
N ALA A 102 6.58 7.55 25.88
CA ALA A 102 7.68 8.34 25.27
C ALA A 102 7.31 8.90 23.89
N PHE A 103 6.58 8.13 23.06
CA PHE A 103 6.08 8.57 21.77
C PHE A 103 5.07 9.72 21.89
N ILE A 104 4.14 9.63 22.84
CA ILE A 104 3.13 10.67 23.10
C ILE A 104 3.82 11.94 23.62
N GLU A 105 4.71 11.83 24.60
CA GLU A 105 5.46 12.94 25.19
C GLU A 105 6.33 13.67 24.16
N ALA A 106 6.91 12.92 23.22
CA ALA A 106 7.64 13.49 22.07
C ALA A 106 6.75 14.18 21.03
N GLY A 107 5.44 14.28 21.26
CA GLY A 107 4.49 14.88 20.31
C GLY A 107 4.23 14.00 19.08
N GLY A 108 4.49 12.69 19.18
CA GLY A 108 4.34 11.75 18.08
C GLY A 108 2.93 11.68 17.50
N LEU A 109 1.90 11.91 18.31
CA LEU A 109 0.50 11.90 17.88
C LEU A 109 0.17 13.01 16.86
N TRP A 110 0.84 14.15 16.94
CA TRP A 110 0.60 15.26 15.99
C TRP A 110 0.95 14.90 14.54
N ARG A 111 1.81 13.92 14.34
CA ARG A 111 2.15 13.41 13.01
C ARG A 111 1.05 12.56 12.39
N TYR A 112 0.04 12.22 13.16
CA TYR A 112 -1.06 11.33 12.75
C TYR A 112 -2.42 12.00 12.76
N THR A 113 -2.48 13.36 12.79
CA THR A 113 -3.74 14.11 12.72
C THR A 113 -4.54 13.78 11.46
N TRP A 114 -3.86 13.43 10.37
CA TRP A 114 -4.50 12.97 9.15
C TRP A 114 -5.38 11.71 9.33
N ILE A 115 -5.15 10.90 10.39
CA ILE A 115 -5.99 9.73 10.69
C ILE A 115 -7.43 10.14 10.96
N SER A 116 -7.65 11.24 11.68
CA SER A 116 -9.00 11.75 11.98
C SER A 116 -9.71 12.29 10.73
N GLU A 117 -8.97 12.69 9.70
CA GLU A 117 -9.52 13.19 8.44
C GLU A 117 -9.84 12.07 7.45
N LEU A 118 -9.21 10.89 7.57
CA LEU A 118 -9.38 9.79 6.63
C LEU A 118 -10.83 9.34 6.46
N PRO A 119 -11.65 9.18 7.53
CA PRO A 119 -13.04 8.78 7.37
C PRO A 119 -13.84 9.78 6.54
N THR A 120 -13.66 11.06 6.78
CA THR A 120 -14.35 12.13 6.03
C THR A 120 -13.90 12.16 4.58
N ARG A 121 -12.62 12.06 4.32
CA ARG A 121 -12.08 11.97 2.95
C ARG A 121 -12.62 10.76 2.22
N TRP A 122 -12.62 9.61 2.89
CA TRP A 122 -13.11 8.37 2.29
C TRP A 122 -14.60 8.43 1.96
N LEU A 123 -15.44 9.00 2.84
CA LEU A 123 -16.86 9.19 2.59
C LEU A 123 -17.11 10.14 1.41
N ASN A 124 -16.37 11.25 1.32
CA ASN A 124 -16.47 12.15 0.18
C ASN A 124 -16.10 11.47 -1.14
N GLU A 125 -15.04 10.67 -1.16
CA GLU A 125 -14.65 9.90 -2.35
C GLU A 125 -15.67 8.79 -2.66
N LEU A 126 -16.31 8.18 -1.65
CA LEU A 126 -17.37 7.20 -1.84
C LEU A 126 -18.57 7.81 -2.54
N ASP A 127 -19.04 8.97 -2.10
CA ASP A 127 -20.19 9.66 -2.69
C ASP A 127 -19.91 10.00 -4.16
N HIS A 128 -18.72 10.53 -4.43
CA HIS A 128 -18.27 10.81 -5.79
C HIS A 128 -18.18 9.53 -6.64
N TYR A 129 -17.59 8.47 -6.10
CA TYR A 129 -17.49 7.17 -6.75
C TYR A 129 -18.86 6.60 -7.12
N LEU A 130 -19.80 6.59 -6.18
CA LEU A 130 -21.14 6.07 -6.39
C LEU A 130 -21.92 6.85 -7.46
N LEU A 131 -21.78 8.19 -7.46
CA LEU A 131 -22.40 9.05 -8.46
C LEU A 131 -21.86 8.74 -9.88
N GLU A 132 -20.54 8.68 -10.03
CA GLU A 132 -19.91 8.46 -11.33
C GLU A 132 -20.13 7.01 -11.84
N ILE A 133 -20.04 6.00 -10.96
CA ILE A 133 -20.36 4.62 -11.31
C ILE A 133 -21.81 4.48 -11.76
N GLY A 134 -22.74 5.22 -11.13
CA GLY A 134 -24.14 5.27 -11.57
C GLY A 134 -24.28 5.77 -13.00
N ARG A 135 -23.50 6.78 -13.40
CA ARG A 135 -23.47 7.29 -14.77
C ARG A 135 -22.96 6.23 -15.76
N TYR A 136 -21.86 5.55 -15.44
CA TYR A 136 -21.33 4.49 -16.29
C TYR A 136 -22.28 3.31 -16.40
N ASN A 137 -22.97 2.92 -15.34
CA ASN A 137 -23.95 1.85 -15.35
C ASN A 137 -25.20 2.19 -16.20
N ALA A 138 -25.51 3.47 -16.36
CA ALA A 138 -26.62 3.94 -17.18
C ALA A 138 -26.28 4.07 -18.67
N LEU A 139 -25.02 3.89 -19.09
CA LEU A 139 -24.62 3.99 -20.48
C LEU A 139 -25.16 2.81 -21.30
N ASP A 140 -25.61 3.11 -22.53
CA ASP A 140 -25.83 2.09 -23.53
C ASP A 140 -24.50 1.75 -24.23
N TYR A 141 -24.09 0.50 -24.12
CA TYR A 141 -22.83 0.01 -24.67
C TYR A 141 -22.96 -0.61 -26.06
N ARG A 142 -24.18 -0.80 -26.58
CA ARG A 142 -24.43 -1.49 -27.86
C ARG A 142 -23.83 -0.76 -29.05
N ASP A 143 -23.82 0.56 -28.99
CA ASP A 143 -23.30 1.42 -30.06
C ASP A 143 -21.87 1.90 -29.82
N LYS A 144 -21.19 1.38 -28.79
CA LYS A 144 -19.81 1.75 -28.46
C LYS A 144 -18.81 0.93 -29.25
N THR A 145 -17.77 1.59 -29.74
CA THR A 145 -16.63 0.89 -30.32
C THR A 145 -15.78 0.24 -29.22
N LEU A 146 -14.93 -0.72 -29.60
CA LEU A 146 -13.98 -1.32 -28.67
C LEU A 146 -13.06 -0.27 -28.02
N ALA A 147 -12.66 0.76 -28.78
CA ALA A 147 -11.84 1.86 -28.28
C ALA A 147 -12.61 2.70 -27.24
N ASP A 148 -13.91 2.93 -27.45
CA ASP A 148 -14.74 3.62 -26.47
C ASP A 148 -14.90 2.80 -25.19
N CYS A 149 -15.16 1.51 -25.30
CA CYS A 149 -15.24 0.60 -24.17
C CYS A 149 -13.92 0.55 -23.37
N TRP A 150 -12.79 0.52 -24.07
CA TRP A 150 -11.47 0.56 -23.43
C TRP A 150 -11.23 1.85 -22.66
N ARG A 151 -11.58 3.00 -23.22
CA ARG A 151 -11.48 4.30 -22.56
C ARG A 151 -12.36 4.36 -21.32
N ILE A 152 -13.63 3.94 -21.43
CA ILE A 152 -14.56 3.87 -20.30
C ILE A 152 -14.00 2.97 -19.20
N LEU A 153 -13.43 1.82 -19.56
CA LEU A 153 -12.83 0.90 -18.59
C LEU A 153 -11.65 1.55 -17.83
N GLN A 154 -10.81 2.31 -18.53
CA GLN A 154 -9.72 3.06 -17.92
C GLN A 154 -10.22 4.16 -16.98
N ASP A 155 -11.28 4.88 -17.37
CA ASP A 155 -11.90 5.92 -16.55
C ASP A 155 -12.49 5.32 -15.27
N ILE A 156 -13.22 4.20 -15.37
CA ILE A 156 -13.75 3.46 -14.21
C ILE A 156 -12.62 2.98 -13.31
N ASN A 157 -11.54 2.46 -13.88
CA ASN A 157 -10.39 2.00 -13.11
C ASN A 157 -9.72 3.15 -12.35
N THR A 158 -9.55 4.31 -12.99
CA THR A 158 -9.01 5.53 -12.36
C THR A 158 -9.90 5.99 -11.21
N LEU A 159 -11.21 6.00 -11.44
CA LEU A 159 -12.19 6.34 -10.41
C LEU A 159 -12.11 5.38 -9.21
N GLY A 160 -12.06 4.08 -9.48
CA GLY A 160 -11.91 3.05 -8.44
C GLY A 160 -10.59 3.18 -7.67
N THR A 161 -9.49 3.48 -8.36
CA THR A 161 -8.18 3.70 -7.74
C THR A 161 -8.23 4.87 -6.75
N ARG A 162 -8.81 6.01 -7.15
CA ARG A 162 -8.95 7.19 -6.26
C ARG A 162 -9.75 6.85 -5.00
N TYR A 163 -10.89 6.20 -5.15
CA TYR A 163 -11.71 5.75 -4.03
C TYR A 163 -10.93 4.80 -3.10
N PHE A 164 -10.08 3.94 -3.66
CA PHE A 164 -9.34 2.93 -2.93
C PHE A 164 -8.03 3.43 -2.29
N LEU A 165 -7.53 4.59 -2.69
CA LEU A 165 -6.25 5.14 -2.20
C LEU A 165 -6.09 5.10 -0.67
N PRO A 166 -7.06 5.54 0.16
CA PRO A 166 -6.88 5.56 1.60
C PRO A 166 -7.03 4.19 2.27
N ASN A 167 -7.45 3.14 1.55
CA ASN A 167 -7.78 1.84 2.15
C ASN A 167 -6.62 1.21 2.92
N ILE A 168 -5.41 1.22 2.34
CA ILE A 168 -4.22 0.67 3.00
C ILE A 168 -3.83 1.50 4.22
N ALA A 169 -3.92 2.83 4.13
CA ALA A 169 -3.66 3.72 5.26
C ALA A 169 -4.64 3.43 6.40
N ILE A 170 -5.92 3.24 6.12
CA ILE A 170 -6.94 2.87 7.12
C ILE A 170 -6.57 1.53 7.79
N SER A 171 -6.19 0.52 7.01
CA SER A 171 -5.79 -0.79 7.53
C SER A 171 -4.56 -0.72 8.44
N LEU A 172 -3.56 0.08 8.07
CA LEU A 172 -2.36 0.27 8.88
C LEU A 172 -2.63 1.07 10.16
N THR A 173 -3.54 2.06 10.11
CA THR A 173 -3.93 2.83 11.30
C THR A 173 -4.73 2.00 12.29
N GLN A 174 -5.52 1.04 11.84
CA GLN A 174 -6.22 0.11 12.71
C GLN A 174 -5.25 -0.61 13.65
N THR A 175 -4.11 -1.04 13.15
CA THR A 175 -3.06 -1.69 13.96
C THR A 175 -2.50 -0.75 15.02
N LEU A 176 -2.27 0.51 14.68
CA LEU A 176 -1.83 1.52 15.65
C LEU A 176 -2.87 1.76 16.74
N LEU A 177 -4.12 2.03 16.33
CA LEU A 177 -5.23 2.27 17.27
C LEU A 177 -5.44 1.08 18.22
N TYR A 178 -5.38 -0.13 17.70
CA TYR A 178 -5.49 -1.34 18.51
C TYR A 178 -4.40 -1.42 19.59
N ARG A 179 -3.15 -1.08 19.24
CA ARG A 179 -2.04 -1.05 20.20
C ARG A 179 -2.24 0.03 21.27
N VAL A 180 -2.68 1.22 20.88
CA VAL A 180 -2.97 2.32 21.80
C VAL A 180 -4.10 1.97 22.78
N LEU A 181 -5.16 1.31 22.29
CA LEU A 181 -6.31 0.94 23.12
C LEU A 181 -6.03 -0.23 24.09
N ARG A 182 -5.01 -1.02 23.80
CA ARG A 182 -4.67 -2.20 24.61
C ARG A 182 -3.75 -1.87 25.81
N HIS A 183 -3.11 -0.72 25.80
CA HIS A 183 -2.23 -0.21 26.87
C HIS A 183 -2.88 0.93 27.63
#